data_362ab0b50c536c9f0531c977d4e08902
#
_entry.id   362ab0b50c536c9f0531c977d4e08902
#
_cell.length_a   1.000
_cell.length_b   1.000
_cell.length_c   1.000
_cell.angle_alpha   90.00
_cell.angle_beta   90.00
_cell.angle_gamma   90.00
#
_symmetry.space_group_name_H-M   'P 1'
#
loop_
_entity.id
_entity.type
_entity.pdbx_description
1 polymer ?
#
loop_
_entity_poly.entity_id
_entity_poly.type
_entity_poly.pdbx_seq_one_letter_code
_entity_poly.pdbx_strand_id
1 'polypeptide(L)'
;MVSEDGKIKPRVPTRLDRYPAKMVSHLAERLIKKYASRCESLLDPFCGSGAILAAGSRLGVPVTGFDVNPYAVLLTGVKLSGFCPQEAECLRQDLFDLAARGDRSLPIAWDGKEYWFSAATLAKYEQLRFAARELGLNRSRAGKAVLLAVALSVRLCSRADQRSPKPFISKRAAEERRGRHYDPYRQIERLLGELASLYGKGQAKALARVFRVDLVGAQDPPKYDGGYSHVITSPPYLNAQDYYRNFKLELRVLEGIIPFNADNLQYRFIGTERGHLITRISETEMEQHYELVPGLRKLANSSPRHAAVVHRYLYDMGRALKTICNIVKPTGTCVIICGDNLVGGMHIRTWTALNTLMSQNGFALYDGFSDTIQNRMVPPTRQGHKGLIKQERVSAFRRD
;
A
#
# COMPACT_ATOMS: atom_id res chain seq x y z
N MET A 1 -12.99 -6.18 -21.70
CA MET A 1 -13.58 -6.78 -22.92
C MET A 1 -14.20 -8.10 -22.51
N VAL A 2 -15.47 -8.26 -22.74
CA VAL A 2 -16.20 -9.53 -22.55
C VAL A 2 -15.91 -10.37 -23.79
N SER A 3 -15.52 -11.64 -23.63
CA SER A 3 -15.37 -12.56 -24.75
C SER A 3 -16.75 -12.93 -25.29
N GLU A 4 -16.84 -13.38 -26.54
CA GLU A 4 -18.10 -13.83 -27.17
C GLU A 4 -18.84 -14.90 -26.35
N ASP A 5 -18.15 -15.62 -25.45
CA ASP A 5 -18.69 -16.62 -24.54
C ASP A 5 -19.13 -16.06 -23.17
N GLY A 6 -19.28 -14.76 -23.01
CA GLY A 6 -19.72 -14.13 -21.75
C GLY A 6 -18.69 -14.24 -20.59
N LYS A 7 -17.51 -14.81 -20.79
CA LYS A 7 -16.47 -14.92 -19.78
C LYS A 7 -15.63 -13.64 -19.74
N ILE A 8 -15.61 -12.98 -18.59
CA ILE A 8 -14.70 -11.86 -18.35
C ILE A 8 -13.27 -12.41 -18.44
N LYS A 9 -12.55 -12.12 -19.54
CA LYS A 9 -11.12 -12.44 -19.61
C LYS A 9 -10.44 -11.80 -18.42
N PRO A 10 -9.65 -12.55 -17.61
CA PRO A 10 -8.87 -11.96 -16.56
C PRO A 10 -7.99 -10.88 -17.19
N ARG A 11 -8.17 -9.63 -16.76
CA ARG A 11 -7.33 -8.52 -17.22
C ARG A 11 -5.90 -8.90 -16.88
N VAL A 12 -5.04 -9.04 -17.89
CA VAL A 12 -3.60 -9.25 -17.67
C VAL A 12 -3.16 -8.17 -16.69
N PRO A 13 -2.51 -8.52 -15.57
CA PRO A 13 -2.07 -7.53 -14.61
C PRO A 13 -1.15 -6.56 -15.34
N THR A 14 -1.61 -5.35 -15.59
CA THR A 14 -0.76 -4.32 -16.13
C THR A 14 0.36 -4.06 -15.14
N ARG A 15 1.55 -3.64 -15.60
CA ARG A 15 2.68 -3.27 -14.71
C ARG A 15 2.28 -2.22 -13.66
N LEU A 16 1.19 -1.51 -13.89
CA LEU A 16 0.56 -0.54 -13.00
C LEU A 16 -0.10 -1.17 -11.75
N ASP A 17 -0.40 -2.46 -11.78
CA ASP A 17 -1.12 -3.19 -10.72
C ASP A 17 -0.21 -4.02 -9.78
N ARG A 18 1.09 -3.75 -9.76
CA ARG A 18 2.07 -4.50 -8.96
C ARG A 18 2.07 -4.18 -7.45
N TYR A 19 0.97 -3.73 -6.90
CA TYR A 19 0.88 -3.55 -5.45
C TYR A 19 0.78 -4.93 -4.77
N PRO A 20 1.70 -5.27 -3.83
CA PRO A 20 1.70 -6.58 -3.18
C PRO A 20 0.50 -6.72 -2.24
N ALA A 21 0.04 -7.98 -2.06
CA ALA A 21 -1.08 -8.32 -1.17
C ALA A 21 -2.39 -7.54 -1.46
N LYS A 22 -2.66 -7.29 -2.73
CA LYS A 22 -3.87 -6.59 -3.17
C LYS A 22 -5.10 -7.47 -2.97
N MET A 23 -6.13 -6.92 -2.31
CA MET A 23 -7.45 -7.54 -2.27
C MET A 23 -8.01 -7.72 -3.68
N VAL A 24 -8.62 -8.85 -3.96
CA VAL A 24 -9.26 -9.12 -5.26
C VAL A 24 -10.57 -8.35 -5.39
N SER A 25 -10.81 -7.76 -6.58
CA SER A 25 -11.93 -6.83 -6.78
C SER A 25 -13.31 -7.45 -6.48
N HIS A 26 -13.52 -8.74 -6.78
CA HIS A 26 -14.82 -9.39 -6.51
C HIS A 26 -15.08 -9.58 -5.01
N LEU A 27 -14.04 -9.81 -4.20
CA LEU A 27 -14.17 -9.86 -2.75
C LEU A 27 -14.54 -8.49 -2.19
N ALA A 28 -13.87 -7.42 -2.64
CA ALA A 28 -14.19 -6.06 -2.25
C ALA A 28 -15.66 -5.71 -2.54
N GLU A 29 -16.15 -6.00 -3.75
CA GLU A 29 -17.56 -5.77 -4.10
C GLU A 29 -18.54 -6.60 -3.26
N ARG A 30 -18.22 -7.88 -3.01
CA ARG A 30 -19.04 -8.76 -2.16
C ARG A 30 -19.15 -8.23 -0.73
N LEU A 31 -18.03 -7.76 -0.17
CA LEU A 31 -18.01 -7.20 1.18
C LEU A 31 -18.81 -5.90 1.28
N ILE A 32 -18.66 -4.99 0.31
CA ILE A 32 -19.45 -3.74 0.29
C ILE A 32 -20.94 -4.04 0.14
N LYS A 33 -21.32 -4.93 -0.78
CA LYS A 33 -22.73 -5.33 -0.96
C LYS A 33 -23.31 -5.97 0.30
N LYS A 34 -22.54 -6.78 1.01
CA LYS A 34 -23.02 -7.47 2.23
C LYS A 34 -23.10 -6.53 3.42
N TYR A 35 -22.08 -5.69 3.66
CA TYR A 35 -21.92 -4.97 4.91
C TYR A 35 -22.11 -3.45 4.80
N ALA A 36 -22.02 -2.87 3.60
CA ALA A 36 -21.98 -1.42 3.41
C ALA A 36 -22.78 -0.94 2.18
N SER A 37 -23.80 -1.66 1.72
CA SER A 37 -24.55 -1.35 0.49
C SER A 37 -25.34 -0.03 0.53
N ARG A 38 -25.71 0.45 1.72
CA ARG A 38 -26.47 1.68 1.95
C ARG A 38 -25.73 2.63 2.91
N CYS A 39 -24.39 2.55 2.97
CA CYS A 39 -23.63 3.36 3.90
C CYS A 39 -23.47 4.80 3.40
N GLU A 40 -23.49 5.74 4.34
CA GLU A 40 -23.27 7.16 4.08
C GLU A 40 -21.77 7.45 3.81
N SER A 41 -20.89 6.67 4.44
CA SER A 41 -19.43 6.86 4.35
C SER A 41 -18.69 5.56 4.67
N LEU A 42 -17.87 5.11 3.73
CA LEU A 42 -17.01 3.94 3.85
C LEU A 42 -15.55 4.36 3.99
N LEU A 43 -14.86 3.81 4.99
CA LEU A 43 -13.42 4.00 5.18
C LEU A 43 -12.67 2.70 4.92
N ASP A 44 -11.56 2.79 4.17
CA ASP A 44 -10.49 1.79 4.16
C ASP A 44 -9.23 2.41 4.76
N PRO A 45 -8.92 2.17 6.04
CA PRO A 45 -7.80 2.79 6.75
C PRO A 45 -6.42 2.23 6.38
N PHE A 46 -6.35 1.18 5.54
CA PHE A 46 -5.12 0.62 4.98
C PHE A 46 -5.30 0.37 3.48
N CYS A 47 -5.66 1.42 2.74
CA CYS A 47 -6.22 1.30 1.40
C CYS A 47 -5.25 0.76 0.33
N GLY A 48 -3.94 0.84 0.54
CA GLY A 48 -2.93 0.33 -0.39
C GLY A 48 -3.19 0.79 -1.83
N SER A 49 -3.45 -0.17 -2.73
CA SER A 49 -3.77 0.11 -4.14
C SER A 49 -5.22 0.52 -4.41
N GLY A 50 -6.05 0.67 -3.37
CA GLY A 50 -7.41 1.19 -3.45
C GLY A 50 -8.46 0.21 -3.97
N ALA A 51 -8.36 -1.08 -3.65
CA ALA A 51 -9.33 -2.08 -4.14
C ALA A 51 -10.74 -1.84 -3.60
N ILE A 52 -10.89 -1.59 -2.28
CA ILE A 52 -12.17 -1.25 -1.63
C ILE A 52 -12.68 0.08 -2.18
N LEU A 53 -11.81 1.08 -2.31
CA LEU A 53 -12.21 2.40 -2.79
C LEU A 53 -12.73 2.34 -4.23
N ALA A 54 -12.03 1.59 -5.10
CA ALA A 54 -12.48 1.41 -6.48
C ALA A 54 -13.80 0.64 -6.58
N ALA A 55 -14.02 -0.36 -5.73
CA ALA A 55 -15.27 -1.11 -5.66
C ALA A 55 -16.42 -0.21 -5.16
N GLY A 56 -16.19 0.53 -4.06
CA GLY A 56 -17.18 1.46 -3.50
C GLY A 56 -17.56 2.57 -4.49
N SER A 57 -16.57 3.17 -5.15
CA SER A 57 -16.83 4.17 -6.19
C SER A 57 -17.69 3.63 -7.34
N ARG A 58 -17.46 2.40 -7.79
CA ARG A 58 -18.30 1.76 -8.82
C ARG A 58 -19.73 1.51 -8.34
N LEU A 59 -19.90 1.21 -7.06
CA LEU A 59 -21.21 0.96 -6.43
C LEU A 59 -21.94 2.25 -6.01
N GLY A 60 -21.34 3.43 -6.23
CA GLY A 60 -21.93 4.71 -5.86
C GLY A 60 -21.81 5.05 -4.37
N VAL A 61 -20.95 4.37 -3.62
CA VAL A 61 -20.73 4.59 -2.19
C VAL A 61 -19.64 5.65 -1.99
N PRO A 62 -19.86 6.68 -1.13
CA PRO A 62 -18.81 7.62 -0.73
C PRO A 62 -17.70 6.89 0.01
N VAL A 63 -16.45 6.99 -0.48
CA VAL A 63 -15.31 6.22 0.04
C VAL A 63 -14.15 7.12 0.42
N THR A 64 -13.52 6.79 1.53
CA THR A 64 -12.29 7.40 1.98
C THR A 64 -11.23 6.33 2.20
N GLY A 65 -9.99 6.61 1.82
CA GLY A 65 -8.85 5.73 2.07
C GLY A 65 -7.76 6.43 2.85
N PHE A 66 -7.13 5.70 3.77
CA PHE A 66 -5.89 6.10 4.43
C PHE A 66 -4.77 5.14 4.08
N ASP A 67 -3.57 5.67 3.94
CA ASP A 67 -2.35 4.87 3.90
C ASP A 67 -1.16 5.72 4.38
N VAL A 68 -0.22 5.10 5.06
CA VAL A 68 1.02 5.77 5.47
C VAL A 68 1.98 5.95 4.29
N ASN A 69 1.85 5.11 3.25
CA ASN A 69 2.69 5.09 2.08
C ASN A 69 2.31 6.18 1.07
N PRO A 70 3.13 7.22 0.86
CA PRO A 70 2.83 8.28 -0.10
C PRO A 70 2.72 7.77 -1.55
N TYR A 71 3.42 6.67 -1.90
CA TYR A 71 3.25 6.03 -3.21
C TYR A 71 1.86 5.40 -3.37
N ALA A 72 1.33 4.73 -2.32
CA ALA A 72 -0.01 4.16 -2.34
C ALA A 72 -1.08 5.26 -2.49
N VAL A 73 -0.93 6.35 -1.76
CA VAL A 73 -1.83 7.52 -1.85
C VAL A 73 -1.81 8.14 -3.24
N LEU A 74 -0.62 8.30 -3.85
CA LEU A 74 -0.47 8.80 -5.21
C LEU A 74 -1.13 7.87 -6.23
N LEU A 75 -0.83 6.57 -6.18
CA LEU A 75 -1.38 5.54 -7.06
C LEU A 75 -2.91 5.49 -6.99
N THR A 76 -3.44 5.40 -5.78
CA THR A 76 -4.88 5.27 -5.54
C THR A 76 -5.60 6.57 -5.88
N GLY A 77 -5.00 7.72 -5.57
CA GLY A 77 -5.54 9.03 -5.96
C GLY A 77 -5.71 9.18 -7.47
N VAL A 78 -4.69 8.85 -8.26
CA VAL A 78 -4.77 8.91 -9.73
C VAL A 78 -5.83 7.94 -10.28
N LYS A 79 -5.89 6.72 -9.75
CA LYS A 79 -6.87 5.70 -10.18
C LYS A 79 -8.32 6.12 -9.96
N LEU A 80 -8.59 6.80 -8.85
CA LEU A 80 -9.95 7.16 -8.43
C LEU A 80 -10.42 8.52 -8.96
N SER A 81 -9.51 9.51 -8.99
CA SER A 81 -9.87 10.87 -9.39
C SER A 81 -9.91 11.07 -10.89
N GLY A 82 -9.23 10.21 -11.66
CA GLY A 82 -8.97 10.46 -13.06
C GLY A 82 -8.17 11.76 -13.27
N PHE A 83 -7.88 12.08 -14.51
CA PHE A 83 -7.18 13.31 -14.90
C PHE A 83 -7.44 13.65 -16.37
N CYS A 84 -7.15 14.88 -16.76
CA CYS A 84 -7.19 15.32 -18.17
C CYS A 84 -5.90 14.85 -18.86
N PRO A 85 -5.97 13.97 -19.90
CA PRO A 85 -4.78 13.49 -20.60
C PRO A 85 -3.99 14.60 -21.30
N GLN A 86 -4.69 15.58 -21.87
CA GLN A 86 -4.05 16.70 -22.59
C GLN A 86 -3.25 17.59 -21.61
N GLU A 87 -3.84 17.92 -20.46
CA GLU A 87 -3.14 18.67 -19.41
C GLU A 87 -1.91 17.91 -18.89
N ALA A 88 -2.06 16.58 -18.69
CA ALA A 88 -0.95 15.74 -18.23
C ALA A 88 0.17 15.66 -19.29
N GLU A 89 -0.16 15.64 -20.56
CA GLU A 89 0.83 15.67 -21.65
C GLU A 89 1.58 17.00 -21.71
N CYS A 90 0.91 18.13 -21.58
CA CYS A 90 1.57 19.45 -21.49
C CYS A 90 2.53 19.49 -20.29
N LEU A 91 2.07 19.05 -19.10
CA LEU A 91 2.92 19.01 -17.91
C LEU A 91 4.11 18.04 -18.05
N ARG A 92 3.97 16.95 -18.80
CA ARG A 92 5.09 16.06 -19.13
C ARG A 92 6.13 16.75 -19.99
N GLN A 93 5.68 17.50 -21.00
CA GLN A 93 6.59 18.29 -21.87
C GLN A 93 7.34 19.33 -21.04
N ASP A 94 6.63 20.13 -20.24
CA ASP A 94 7.24 21.12 -19.33
C ASP A 94 8.25 20.46 -18.37
N LEU A 95 7.91 19.28 -17.83
CA LEU A 95 8.81 18.50 -16.98
C LEU A 95 10.11 18.14 -17.71
N PHE A 96 10.00 17.66 -18.95
CA PHE A 96 11.15 17.24 -19.74
C PHE A 96 12.01 18.42 -20.17
N ASP A 97 11.39 19.50 -20.61
CA ASP A 97 12.09 20.73 -21.04
C ASP A 97 12.86 21.36 -19.87
N LEU A 98 12.23 21.43 -18.70
CA LEU A 98 12.89 21.98 -17.51
C LEU A 98 14.02 21.07 -17.03
N ALA A 99 13.82 19.75 -17.03
CA ALA A 99 14.85 18.79 -16.64
C ALA A 99 16.03 18.76 -17.63
N ALA A 100 15.76 18.92 -18.93
CA ALA A 100 16.79 18.89 -19.99
C ALA A 100 17.72 20.11 -19.96
N ARG A 101 17.35 21.21 -19.31
CA ARG A 101 18.27 22.38 -19.11
C ARG A 101 19.53 21.98 -18.35
N GLY A 102 19.42 20.97 -17.44
CA GLY A 102 20.54 20.32 -16.79
C GLY A 102 21.33 21.17 -15.77
N ASP A 103 21.00 22.44 -15.62
CA ASP A 103 21.68 23.41 -14.76
C ASP A 103 21.37 23.21 -13.27
N ARG A 104 20.25 22.54 -12.95
CA ARG A 104 19.76 22.27 -11.59
C ARG A 104 19.31 20.84 -11.39
N SER A 105 19.55 20.34 -10.19
CA SER A 105 19.12 19.01 -9.78
C SER A 105 18.66 18.99 -8.32
N LEU A 106 17.81 18.02 -7.96
CA LEU A 106 17.44 17.70 -6.59
C LEU A 106 18.04 16.34 -6.24
N PRO A 107 19.18 16.28 -5.53
CA PRO A 107 19.89 15.05 -5.25
C PRO A 107 19.03 14.02 -4.51
N ILE A 108 19.20 12.75 -4.84
CA ILE A 108 18.64 11.64 -4.07
C ILE A 108 19.58 11.39 -2.89
N ALA A 109 19.17 11.81 -1.69
CA ALA A 109 19.93 11.63 -0.44
C ALA A 109 19.80 10.20 0.09
N TRP A 110 20.55 9.27 -0.49
CA TRP A 110 20.53 7.87 -0.10
C TRP A 110 21.85 7.17 -0.42
N ASP A 111 22.47 6.57 0.62
CA ASP A 111 23.73 5.84 0.51
C ASP A 111 23.52 4.53 -0.22
N GLY A 112 23.51 4.22 -1.24
CA GLY A 112 23.27 2.94 -1.95
C GLY A 112 22.47 3.13 -3.24
N LYS A 113 22.25 4.37 -3.65
CA LYS A 113 21.61 4.67 -4.92
C LYS A 113 22.42 4.14 -6.13
N GLU A 114 23.72 4.18 -6.06
CA GLU A 114 24.66 3.71 -7.09
C GLU A 114 24.58 2.19 -7.30
N TYR A 115 24.21 1.43 -6.26
CA TYR A 115 23.94 0.00 -6.39
C TYR A 115 22.75 -0.27 -7.32
N TRP A 116 21.73 0.62 -7.28
CA TRP A 116 20.49 0.44 -8.01
C TRP A 116 20.47 1.11 -9.39
N PHE A 117 21.21 2.16 -9.60
CA PHE A 117 21.19 2.97 -10.81
C PHE A 117 22.59 3.20 -11.38
N SER A 118 22.67 3.46 -12.67
CA SER A 118 23.89 4.04 -13.26
C SER A 118 23.96 5.54 -12.98
N ALA A 119 25.14 6.13 -13.03
CA ALA A 119 25.34 7.57 -12.86
C ALA A 119 24.47 8.39 -13.83
N ALA A 120 24.39 7.98 -15.09
CA ALA A 120 23.55 8.64 -16.09
C ALA A 120 22.05 8.58 -15.76
N THR A 121 21.57 7.44 -15.23
CA THR A 121 20.17 7.29 -14.81
C THR A 121 19.87 8.12 -13.57
N LEU A 122 20.78 8.15 -12.60
CA LEU A 122 20.68 9.00 -11.40
C LEU A 122 20.58 10.47 -11.77
N ALA A 123 21.49 10.97 -12.59
CA ALA A 123 21.49 12.37 -13.02
C ALA A 123 20.14 12.77 -13.64
N LYS A 124 19.58 11.91 -14.53
CA LYS A 124 18.24 12.15 -15.11
C LYS A 124 17.14 12.20 -14.07
N TYR A 125 17.13 11.29 -13.09
CA TYR A 125 16.12 11.34 -12.01
C TYR A 125 16.30 12.55 -11.11
N GLU A 126 17.52 12.97 -10.79
CA GLU A 126 17.77 14.14 -9.97
C GLU A 126 17.33 15.44 -10.66
N GLN A 127 17.51 15.54 -12.00
CA GLN A 127 16.96 16.63 -12.83
C GLN A 127 15.43 16.59 -12.88
N LEU A 128 14.82 15.41 -13.16
CA LEU A 128 13.37 15.23 -13.16
C LEU A 128 12.74 15.55 -11.81
N ARG A 129 13.39 15.22 -10.70
CA ARG A 129 12.94 15.56 -9.34
C ARG A 129 12.92 17.06 -9.11
N PHE A 130 13.98 17.76 -9.53
CA PHE A 130 14.02 19.23 -9.46
C PHE A 130 12.85 19.83 -10.26
N ALA A 131 12.72 19.47 -11.53
CA ALA A 131 11.67 19.97 -12.41
C ALA A 131 10.25 19.65 -11.87
N ALA A 132 10.01 18.44 -11.38
CA ALA A 132 8.72 18.03 -10.80
C ALA A 132 8.33 18.85 -9.57
N ARG A 133 9.32 19.23 -8.74
CA ARG A 133 9.11 20.09 -7.57
C ARG A 133 8.81 21.53 -7.97
N GLU A 134 9.58 22.10 -8.89
CA GLU A 134 9.38 23.48 -9.38
C GLU A 134 8.01 23.65 -10.06
N LEU A 135 7.61 22.67 -10.88
CA LEU A 135 6.30 22.65 -11.52
C LEU A 135 5.13 22.33 -10.57
N GLY A 136 5.43 21.95 -9.33
CA GLY A 136 4.40 21.62 -8.34
C GLY A 136 3.49 20.47 -8.76
N LEU A 137 4.03 19.43 -9.43
CA LEU A 137 3.23 18.34 -10.00
C LEU A 137 2.33 17.60 -8.98
N ASN A 138 2.66 17.65 -7.69
CA ASN A 138 1.84 17.05 -6.63
C ASN A 138 0.55 17.83 -6.30
N ARG A 139 0.30 18.98 -6.91
CA ARG A 139 -0.83 19.89 -6.59
C ARG A 139 -2.06 19.66 -7.46
N SER A 140 -1.89 19.24 -8.73
CA SER A 140 -3.01 19.00 -9.67
C SER A 140 -3.23 17.50 -9.91
N ARG A 141 -4.41 17.11 -10.45
CA ARG A 141 -4.69 15.73 -10.84
C ARG A 141 -3.81 15.27 -11.99
N ALA A 142 -3.65 16.11 -12.99
CA ALA A 142 -2.79 15.85 -14.15
C ALA A 142 -1.32 15.74 -13.73
N GLY A 143 -0.84 16.65 -12.88
CA GLY A 143 0.52 16.60 -12.34
C GLY A 143 0.78 15.34 -11.50
N LYS A 144 -0.18 14.90 -10.70
CA LYS A 144 -0.10 13.62 -9.97
C LYS A 144 -0.01 12.42 -10.91
N ALA A 145 -0.69 12.44 -12.07
CA ALA A 145 -0.57 11.38 -13.07
C ALA A 145 0.84 11.35 -13.68
N VAL A 146 1.41 12.49 -14.03
CA VAL A 146 2.81 12.61 -14.48
C VAL A 146 3.77 12.11 -13.41
N LEU A 147 3.59 12.53 -12.15
CA LEU A 147 4.41 12.10 -11.03
C LEU A 147 4.32 10.60 -10.75
N LEU A 148 3.13 10.00 -10.94
CA LEU A 148 2.96 8.55 -10.87
C LEU A 148 3.71 7.84 -12.01
N ALA A 149 3.69 8.38 -13.23
CA ALA A 149 4.47 7.83 -14.34
C ALA A 149 5.99 7.88 -14.05
N VAL A 150 6.48 8.98 -13.45
CA VAL A 150 7.85 9.09 -12.96
C VAL A 150 8.14 7.98 -11.94
N ALA A 151 7.31 7.82 -10.92
CA ALA A 151 7.49 6.80 -9.89
C ALA A 151 7.50 5.37 -10.45
N LEU A 152 6.56 5.04 -11.35
CA LEU A 152 6.48 3.74 -12.01
C LEU A 152 7.71 3.45 -12.91
N SER A 153 8.32 4.47 -13.51
CA SER A 153 9.52 4.32 -14.34
C SER A 153 10.76 3.93 -13.54
N VAL A 154 10.81 4.31 -12.25
CA VAL A 154 11.99 4.15 -11.38
C VAL A 154 12.48 2.71 -11.34
N ARG A 155 11.60 1.78 -11.07
CA ARG A 155 11.96 0.38 -11.00
C ARG A 155 12.36 -0.18 -12.37
N LEU A 156 11.71 0.24 -13.43
CA LEU A 156 12.03 -0.16 -14.81
C LEU A 156 13.44 0.28 -15.21
N CYS A 157 13.86 1.47 -14.79
CA CYS A 157 15.17 2.03 -15.09
C CYS A 157 16.25 1.65 -14.07
N SER A 158 15.88 1.02 -12.94
CA SER A 158 16.83 0.50 -11.95
C SER A 158 17.44 -0.84 -12.38
N ARG A 159 18.49 -1.30 -11.69
CA ARG A 159 19.09 -2.64 -11.86
C ARG A 159 18.26 -3.76 -11.22
N ALA A 160 17.13 -3.45 -10.57
CA ALA A 160 16.32 -4.43 -9.87
C ALA A 160 15.66 -5.44 -10.80
N ASP A 161 15.57 -6.69 -10.35
CA ASP A 161 14.81 -7.74 -11.05
C ASP A 161 13.33 -7.39 -11.05
N GLN A 162 12.72 -7.40 -12.25
CA GLN A 162 11.34 -6.98 -12.45
C GLN A 162 10.32 -8.05 -12.04
N ARG A 163 10.76 -9.27 -11.76
CA ARG A 163 9.88 -10.42 -11.42
C ARG A 163 9.54 -10.51 -9.94
N SER A 164 10.28 -9.82 -9.09
CA SER A 164 10.07 -9.85 -7.64
C SER A 164 9.39 -8.59 -7.13
N PRO A 165 8.46 -8.66 -6.18
CA PRO A 165 7.93 -7.48 -5.50
C PRO A 165 9.01 -6.71 -4.74
N LYS A 166 9.89 -7.40 -4.03
CA LYS A 166 11.03 -6.78 -3.31
C LYS A 166 12.17 -6.52 -4.30
N PRO A 167 12.69 -5.28 -4.40
CA PRO A 167 13.86 -5.02 -5.23
C PRO A 167 15.07 -5.85 -4.78
N PHE A 168 15.67 -6.54 -5.72
CA PHE A 168 17.00 -7.19 -5.59
C PHE A 168 17.62 -7.29 -6.98
N ILE A 169 18.92 -7.43 -7.05
CA ILE A 169 19.66 -7.64 -8.30
C ILE A 169 19.96 -9.12 -8.41
N SER A 170 19.32 -9.82 -9.34
CA SER A 170 19.65 -11.22 -9.66
C SER A 170 20.74 -11.28 -10.72
N LYS A 171 21.51 -12.38 -10.77
CA LYS A 171 22.51 -12.64 -11.84
C LYS A 171 21.87 -12.53 -13.22
N ARG A 172 20.71 -13.15 -13.41
CA ARG A 172 19.94 -13.08 -14.64
C ARG A 172 19.53 -11.66 -15.00
N ALA A 173 19.02 -10.86 -14.05
CA ALA A 173 18.65 -9.47 -14.32
C ALA A 173 19.88 -8.61 -14.67
N ALA A 174 21.02 -8.89 -14.10
CA ALA A 174 22.28 -8.23 -14.44
C ALA A 174 22.73 -8.58 -15.87
N GLU A 175 22.59 -9.85 -16.29
CA GLU A 175 22.90 -10.31 -17.65
C GLU A 175 21.92 -9.74 -18.69
N GLU A 176 20.61 -9.84 -18.46
CA GLU A 176 19.58 -9.31 -19.34
C GLU A 176 19.70 -7.79 -19.57
N ARG A 177 20.36 -7.08 -18.64
CA ARG A 177 20.57 -5.62 -18.70
C ARG A 177 21.92 -5.21 -19.26
N ARG A 178 22.83 -6.14 -19.51
CA ARG A 178 24.08 -5.83 -20.21
C ARG A 178 23.78 -5.20 -21.56
N GLY A 179 24.25 -3.97 -21.76
CA GLY A 179 24.05 -3.21 -23.01
C GLY A 179 22.65 -2.65 -23.23
N ARG A 180 21.69 -2.81 -22.29
CA ARG A 180 20.37 -2.20 -22.39
C ARG A 180 20.25 -0.99 -21.47
N HIS A 181 20.17 0.19 -22.02
CA HIS A 181 19.91 1.43 -21.30
C HIS A 181 18.41 1.72 -21.34
N TYR A 182 17.76 1.68 -20.16
CA TYR A 182 16.38 2.11 -20.03
C TYR A 182 16.37 3.61 -19.73
N ASP A 183 15.90 4.39 -20.70
CA ASP A 183 15.80 5.83 -20.55
C ASP A 183 14.56 6.20 -19.72
N PRO A 184 14.70 6.96 -18.60
CA PRO A 184 13.58 7.43 -17.82
C PRO A 184 12.54 8.20 -18.63
N TYR A 185 12.94 9.08 -19.55
CA TYR A 185 12.03 9.90 -20.35
C TYR A 185 11.08 9.03 -21.19
N ARG A 186 11.62 8.07 -21.96
CA ARG A 186 10.82 7.12 -22.74
C ARG A 186 9.89 6.27 -21.88
N GLN A 187 10.34 5.85 -20.70
CA GLN A 187 9.48 5.08 -19.81
C GLN A 187 8.35 5.90 -19.22
N ILE A 188 8.61 7.14 -18.83
CA ILE A 188 7.60 8.08 -18.31
C ILE A 188 6.54 8.34 -19.37
N GLU A 189 6.93 8.68 -20.60
CA GLU A 189 6.01 8.92 -21.71
C GLU A 189 5.10 7.72 -21.97
N ARG A 190 5.67 6.52 -22.12
CA ARG A 190 4.91 5.29 -22.33
C ARG A 190 3.94 5.01 -21.17
N LEU A 191 4.40 5.15 -19.91
CA LEU A 191 3.58 4.90 -18.72
C LEU A 191 2.48 5.94 -18.56
N LEU A 192 2.72 7.19 -18.89
CA LEU A 192 1.67 8.22 -18.90
C LEU A 192 0.58 7.90 -19.94
N GLY A 193 0.95 7.44 -21.12
CA GLY A 193 0.00 6.96 -22.13
C GLY A 193 -0.85 5.78 -21.64
N GLU A 194 -0.23 4.80 -20.94
CA GLU A 194 -0.97 3.70 -20.30
C GLU A 194 -1.93 4.20 -19.21
N LEU A 195 -1.49 5.13 -18.36
CA LEU A 195 -2.33 5.76 -17.33
C LEU A 195 -3.50 6.54 -17.96
N ALA A 196 -3.25 7.30 -19.03
CA ALA A 196 -4.29 8.04 -19.75
C ALA A 196 -5.34 7.12 -20.35
N SER A 197 -4.93 6.00 -20.94
CA SER A 197 -5.84 4.99 -21.47
C SER A 197 -6.73 4.35 -20.41
N LEU A 198 -6.21 4.16 -19.17
CA LEU A 198 -6.92 3.48 -18.09
C LEU A 198 -7.76 4.42 -17.23
N TYR A 199 -7.28 5.63 -16.99
CA TYR A 199 -7.81 6.54 -15.98
C TYR A 199 -8.07 7.96 -16.50
N GLY A 200 -7.75 8.26 -17.76
CA GLY A 200 -7.89 9.59 -18.36
C GLY A 200 -9.34 10.06 -18.56
N LYS A 201 -10.32 9.20 -18.38
CA LYS A 201 -11.75 9.50 -18.59
C LYS A 201 -12.55 9.55 -17.29
N GLY A 202 -11.98 10.04 -16.20
CA GLY A 202 -12.63 10.24 -14.91
C GLY A 202 -13.82 9.29 -14.63
N GLN A 203 -13.62 8.18 -13.93
CA GLN A 203 -14.68 7.19 -13.68
C GLN A 203 -15.35 7.33 -12.31
N ALA A 204 -15.02 8.36 -11.55
CA ALA A 204 -15.57 8.53 -10.20
C ALA A 204 -17.04 8.91 -10.24
N LYS A 205 -17.92 7.93 -10.03
CA LYS A 205 -19.37 8.17 -9.82
C LYS A 205 -19.65 8.65 -8.40
N ALA A 206 -18.79 8.35 -7.43
CA ALA A 206 -18.94 8.74 -6.04
C ALA A 206 -17.74 9.58 -5.57
N LEU A 207 -17.94 10.31 -4.48
CA LEU A 207 -16.91 11.10 -3.84
C LEU A 207 -15.84 10.16 -3.23
N ALA A 208 -14.70 10.01 -3.90
CA ALA A 208 -13.57 9.24 -3.41
C ALA A 208 -12.46 10.17 -2.92
N ARG A 209 -11.97 9.94 -1.70
CA ARG A 209 -10.88 10.70 -1.08
C ARG A 209 -9.79 9.77 -0.61
N VAL A 210 -8.54 10.19 -0.73
CA VAL A 210 -7.38 9.43 -0.23
C VAL A 210 -6.44 10.37 0.50
N PHE A 211 -6.04 9.98 1.71
CA PHE A 211 -5.17 10.77 2.56
C PHE A 211 -3.96 9.96 3.02
N ARG A 212 -2.83 10.64 3.17
CA ARG A 212 -1.69 10.04 3.85
C ARG A 212 -1.88 10.17 5.35
N VAL A 213 -2.06 9.05 6.04
CA VAL A 213 -2.30 9.01 7.49
C VAL A 213 -1.45 7.90 8.11
N ASP A 214 -0.73 8.23 9.18
CA ASP A 214 -0.09 7.27 10.07
C ASP A 214 -1.04 6.99 11.24
N LEU A 215 -1.79 5.89 11.17
CA LEU A 215 -2.80 5.54 12.17
C LEU A 215 -2.23 5.21 13.56
N VAL A 216 -0.94 4.83 13.63
CA VAL A 216 -0.27 4.55 14.91
C VAL A 216 0.02 5.84 15.68
N GLY A 217 0.38 6.91 14.96
CA GLY A 217 0.73 8.21 15.54
C GLY A 217 -0.34 9.31 15.36
N ALA A 218 -1.43 9.04 14.64
CA ALA A 218 -2.45 10.04 14.37
C ALA A 218 -3.27 10.38 15.61
N GLN A 219 -3.28 11.67 15.98
CA GLN A 219 -4.12 12.18 17.06
C GLN A 219 -5.53 12.52 16.56
N ASP A 220 -5.63 13.11 15.37
CA ASP A 220 -6.90 13.51 14.74
C ASP A 220 -6.86 13.23 13.23
N PRO A 221 -7.11 11.99 12.78
CA PRO A 221 -7.18 11.66 11.37
C PRO A 221 -8.41 12.30 10.71
N PRO A 222 -8.39 12.53 9.39
CA PRO A 222 -9.53 13.07 8.68
C PRO A 222 -10.81 12.28 8.97
N LYS A 223 -11.89 12.99 9.35
CA LYS A 223 -13.18 12.39 9.67
C LYS A 223 -14.22 12.75 8.61
N TYR A 224 -15.18 11.91 8.42
CA TYR A 224 -16.45 12.24 7.79
C TYR A 224 -17.35 12.92 8.84
N ASP A 225 -18.33 13.70 8.44
CA ASP A 225 -19.21 14.38 9.38
C ASP A 225 -19.88 13.37 10.34
N GLY A 226 -19.68 13.56 11.64
CA GLY A 226 -20.12 12.64 12.68
C GLY A 226 -19.36 11.28 12.72
N GLY A 227 -18.30 11.07 11.91
CA GLY A 227 -17.54 9.83 11.82
C GLY A 227 -17.92 8.95 10.62
N TYR A 228 -17.19 7.85 10.43
CA TYR A 228 -17.47 6.89 9.36
C TYR A 228 -18.57 5.91 9.77
N SER A 229 -19.54 5.67 8.87
CA SER A 229 -20.60 4.70 9.12
C SER A 229 -20.11 3.25 8.99
N HIS A 230 -19.14 3.01 8.11
CA HIS A 230 -18.58 1.67 7.88
C HIS A 230 -17.07 1.73 7.66
N VAL A 231 -16.40 0.70 8.14
CA VAL A 231 -15.00 0.40 7.83
C VAL A 231 -14.92 -0.98 7.19
N ILE A 232 -14.23 -1.09 6.05
CA ILE A 232 -13.88 -2.38 5.44
C ILE A 232 -12.40 -2.32 5.07
N THR A 233 -11.59 -3.23 5.62
CA THR A 233 -10.15 -3.16 5.40
C THR A 233 -9.47 -4.51 5.52
N SER A 234 -8.33 -4.62 4.82
CA SER A 234 -7.33 -5.67 5.03
C SER A 234 -6.07 -5.02 5.60
N PRO A 235 -5.86 -5.06 6.93
CA PRO A 235 -4.71 -4.44 7.55
C PRO A 235 -3.41 -5.10 7.10
N PRO A 236 -2.25 -4.45 7.29
CA PRO A 236 -0.95 -5.06 7.03
C PRO A 236 -0.80 -6.40 7.77
N TYR A 237 -0.32 -7.43 7.08
CA TYR A 237 -0.16 -8.75 7.67
C TYR A 237 1.16 -8.87 8.41
N LEU A 238 1.13 -9.54 9.55
CA LEU A 238 2.30 -9.82 10.37
C LEU A 238 3.37 -10.56 9.54
N ASN A 239 4.56 -9.98 9.41
CA ASN A 239 5.74 -10.56 8.76
C ASN A 239 5.51 -11.11 7.31
N ALA A 240 4.43 -10.70 6.64
CA ALA A 240 4.12 -11.21 5.30
C ALA A 240 4.71 -10.35 4.18
N GLN A 241 4.71 -9.04 4.36
CA GLN A 241 5.18 -8.07 3.36
C GLN A 241 5.92 -6.91 4.03
N ASP A 242 7.15 -6.67 3.61
CA ASP A 242 7.85 -5.43 3.92
C ASP A 242 7.49 -4.38 2.85
N TYR A 243 6.41 -3.65 3.10
CA TYR A 243 5.88 -2.66 2.16
C TYR A 243 6.88 -1.55 1.86
N TYR A 244 7.66 -1.10 2.83
CA TYR A 244 8.71 -0.11 2.58
C TYR A 244 9.76 -0.65 1.59
N ARG A 245 10.28 -1.87 1.81
CA ARG A 245 11.26 -2.47 0.89
C ARG A 245 10.72 -2.67 -0.51
N ASN A 246 9.42 -2.95 -0.65
CA ASN A 246 8.81 -3.12 -1.97
C ASN A 246 8.85 -1.84 -2.79
N PHE A 247 8.73 -0.68 -2.16
CA PHE A 247 8.63 0.64 -2.82
C PHE A 247 9.79 1.59 -2.51
N LYS A 248 10.88 1.08 -1.91
CA LYS A 248 11.97 1.96 -1.47
C LYS A 248 12.60 2.79 -2.60
N LEU A 249 12.65 2.25 -3.83
CA LEU A 249 13.24 2.95 -4.98
C LEU A 249 12.34 4.10 -5.40
N GLU A 250 11.06 3.83 -5.54
CA GLU A 250 10.02 4.80 -5.87
C GLU A 250 9.93 5.89 -4.81
N LEU A 251 9.95 5.50 -3.54
CA LEU A 251 9.91 6.44 -2.41
C LEU A 251 11.12 7.37 -2.39
N ARG A 252 12.33 6.86 -2.65
CA ARG A 252 13.53 7.70 -2.70
C ARG A 252 13.52 8.72 -3.84
N VAL A 253 12.87 8.41 -4.95
CA VAL A 253 12.68 9.38 -6.05
C VAL A 253 11.57 10.38 -5.73
N LEU A 254 10.49 9.97 -5.06
CA LEU A 254 9.38 10.85 -4.69
C LEU A 254 9.69 11.79 -3.52
N GLU A 255 10.68 11.46 -2.68
CA GLU A 255 11.10 12.27 -1.54
C GLU A 255 11.55 13.66 -1.98
N GLY A 256 11.08 14.71 -1.31
CA GLY A 256 11.36 16.10 -1.67
C GLY A 256 10.48 16.68 -2.79
N ILE A 257 9.70 15.86 -3.50
CA ILE A 257 8.60 16.28 -4.37
C ILE A 257 7.28 16.21 -3.61
N ILE A 258 7.06 15.08 -2.92
CA ILE A 258 5.99 14.90 -1.94
C ILE A 258 6.60 15.07 -0.54
N PRO A 259 5.92 15.75 0.40
CA PRO A 259 6.48 16.04 1.72
C PRO A 259 6.49 14.78 2.61
N PHE A 260 7.62 14.10 2.68
CA PHE A 260 7.92 13.03 3.63
C PHE A 260 9.45 12.82 3.73
N ASN A 261 9.88 12.11 4.78
CA ASN A 261 11.25 11.64 4.93
C ASN A 261 11.28 10.11 4.84
N ALA A 262 12.02 9.56 3.87
CA ALA A 262 12.03 8.13 3.58
C ALA A 262 12.69 7.30 4.69
N ASP A 263 13.68 7.84 5.41
CA ASP A 263 14.34 7.14 6.51
C ASP A 263 13.43 6.99 7.73
N ASN A 264 12.67 8.04 8.05
CA ASN A 264 11.67 7.98 9.11
C ASN A 264 10.47 7.13 8.69
N LEU A 265 10.06 7.20 7.42
CA LEU A 265 8.91 6.48 6.89
C LEU A 265 9.06 4.96 7.02
N GLN A 266 10.29 4.41 6.84
CA GLN A 266 10.51 2.96 6.94
C GLN A 266 10.05 2.35 8.26
N TYR A 267 10.04 3.13 9.34
CA TYR A 267 9.62 2.72 10.68
C TYR A 267 8.13 2.94 10.98
N ARG A 268 7.40 3.57 10.06
CA ARG A 268 5.97 3.85 10.20
C ARG A 268 5.09 2.78 9.59
N PHE A 269 5.67 1.85 8.82
CA PHE A 269 4.93 0.73 8.26
C PHE A 269 4.65 -0.33 9.32
N ILE A 270 3.39 -0.64 9.56
CA ILE A 270 2.99 -1.75 10.43
C ILE A 270 3.44 -3.07 9.80
N GLY A 271 3.94 -3.99 10.63
CA GLY A 271 4.44 -5.29 10.16
C GLY A 271 5.84 -5.26 9.54
N THR A 272 6.57 -4.14 9.64
CA THR A 272 7.98 -4.07 9.23
C THR A 272 8.87 -4.90 10.15
N GLU A 273 9.79 -5.67 9.54
CA GLU A 273 10.79 -6.46 10.27
C GLU A 273 11.78 -5.60 11.08
N ARG A 274 11.85 -4.28 10.82
CA ARG A 274 12.81 -3.36 11.44
C ARG A 274 12.21 -2.47 12.52
N GLY A 275 10.90 -2.38 12.59
CA GLY A 275 10.21 -1.46 13.52
C GLY A 275 10.53 -1.75 15.00
N HIS A 276 10.82 -3.00 15.35
CA HIS A 276 11.19 -3.38 16.71
C HIS A 276 12.50 -2.72 17.21
N LEU A 277 13.35 -2.23 16.30
CA LEU A 277 14.62 -1.59 16.67
C LEU A 277 14.44 -0.20 17.32
N ILE A 278 13.30 0.47 17.08
CA ILE A 278 13.07 1.84 17.55
C ILE A 278 11.91 1.98 18.54
N THR A 279 11.08 0.96 18.69
CA THR A 279 9.93 1.00 19.60
C THR A 279 10.29 0.34 20.92
N ARG A 280 10.19 1.10 21.99
CA ARG A 280 10.22 0.57 23.35
C ARG A 280 8.79 0.20 23.74
N ILE A 281 8.56 -1.09 23.95
CA ILE A 281 7.30 -1.64 24.44
C ILE A 281 7.49 -1.88 25.94
N SER A 282 6.57 -1.42 26.76
CA SER A 282 6.63 -1.60 28.22
C SER A 282 6.42 -3.07 28.60
N GLU A 283 6.88 -3.47 29.77
CA GLU A 283 6.66 -4.81 30.30
C GLU A 283 5.17 -5.16 30.39
N THR A 284 4.35 -4.20 30.82
CA THR A 284 2.88 -4.35 30.89
C THR A 284 2.27 -4.63 29.52
N GLU A 285 2.70 -3.91 28.48
CA GLU A 285 2.24 -4.16 27.11
C GLU A 285 2.73 -5.51 26.60
N MET A 286 3.96 -5.92 26.95
CA MET A 286 4.46 -7.26 26.58
C MET A 286 3.64 -8.37 27.24
N GLU A 287 3.27 -8.23 28.52
CA GLU A 287 2.39 -9.21 29.18
C GLU A 287 1.02 -9.30 28.50
N GLN A 288 0.39 -8.19 28.14
CA GLN A 288 -0.84 -8.19 27.35
C GLN A 288 -0.67 -8.91 26.01
N HIS A 289 0.47 -8.74 25.33
CA HIS A 289 0.74 -9.44 24.09
C HIS A 289 0.92 -10.95 24.28
N TYR A 290 1.45 -11.42 25.44
CA TYR A 290 1.52 -12.84 25.75
C TYR A 290 0.13 -13.47 25.95
N GLU A 291 -0.81 -12.70 26.50
CA GLU A 291 -2.22 -13.13 26.61
C GLU A 291 -2.91 -13.19 25.24
N LEU A 292 -2.67 -12.19 24.38
CA LEU A 292 -3.25 -12.12 23.04
C LEU A 292 -2.76 -13.24 22.10
N VAL A 293 -1.52 -13.69 22.28
CA VAL A 293 -0.89 -14.68 21.39
C VAL A 293 -0.31 -15.84 22.21
N PRO A 294 -1.07 -16.92 22.41
CA PRO A 294 -0.57 -18.12 23.07
C PRO A 294 0.70 -18.65 22.42
N GLY A 295 1.72 -18.93 23.23
CA GLY A 295 3.03 -19.40 22.78
C GLY A 295 4.04 -18.29 22.44
N LEU A 296 3.65 -17.02 22.43
CA LEU A 296 4.59 -15.91 22.17
C LEU A 296 5.74 -15.87 23.19
N ARG A 297 5.49 -16.20 24.47
CA ARG A 297 6.52 -16.33 25.50
C ARG A 297 7.55 -17.43 25.14
N LYS A 298 7.08 -18.57 24.61
CA LYS A 298 7.96 -19.64 24.10
C LYS A 298 8.80 -19.15 22.92
N LEU A 299 8.19 -18.39 22.01
CA LEU A 299 8.90 -17.76 20.89
C LEU A 299 9.94 -16.75 21.38
N ALA A 300 9.64 -15.96 22.42
CA ALA A 300 10.57 -15.01 23.00
C ALA A 300 11.84 -15.69 23.55
N ASN A 301 11.68 -16.86 24.17
CA ASN A 301 12.80 -17.63 24.69
C ASN A 301 13.62 -18.30 23.57
N SER A 302 12.98 -18.79 22.50
CA SER A 302 13.66 -19.52 21.41
C SER A 302 14.18 -18.60 20.30
N SER A 303 13.53 -17.47 20.05
CA SER A 303 13.89 -16.52 19.01
C SER A 303 13.44 -15.10 19.34
N PRO A 304 14.21 -14.39 20.20
CA PRO A 304 13.86 -13.03 20.68
C PRO A 304 13.55 -12.04 19.56
N ARG A 305 14.31 -12.12 18.46
CA ARG A 305 14.10 -11.25 17.28
C ARG A 305 12.71 -11.43 16.66
N HIS A 306 12.26 -12.68 16.48
CA HIS A 306 10.94 -12.94 15.92
C HIS A 306 9.82 -12.53 16.89
N ALA A 307 10.01 -12.76 18.19
CA ALA A 307 9.08 -12.28 19.20
C ALA A 307 8.96 -10.75 19.21
N ALA A 308 10.08 -10.03 19.10
CA ALA A 308 10.09 -8.58 19.01
C ALA A 308 9.30 -8.04 17.80
N VAL A 309 9.35 -8.74 16.66
CA VAL A 309 8.53 -8.40 15.48
C VAL A 309 7.03 -8.58 15.77
N VAL A 310 6.64 -9.66 16.49
CA VAL A 310 5.25 -9.90 16.88
C VAL A 310 4.78 -8.85 17.89
N HIS A 311 5.56 -8.58 18.93
CA HIS A 311 5.25 -7.53 19.93
C HIS A 311 5.04 -6.18 19.24
N ARG A 312 5.94 -5.80 18.33
CA ARG A 312 5.83 -4.55 17.58
C ARG A 312 4.56 -4.50 16.74
N TYR A 313 4.22 -5.58 16.05
CA TYR A 313 3.00 -5.66 15.26
C TYR A 313 1.74 -5.47 16.11
N LEU A 314 1.65 -6.16 17.25
CA LEU A 314 0.51 -6.06 18.16
C LEU A 314 0.37 -4.64 18.74
N TYR A 315 1.49 -4.04 19.13
CA TYR A 315 1.55 -2.65 19.61
C TYR A 315 1.01 -1.67 18.56
N ASP A 316 1.52 -1.76 17.32
CA ASP A 316 1.10 -0.87 16.24
C ASP A 316 -0.37 -1.08 15.87
N MET A 317 -0.80 -2.35 15.74
CA MET A 317 -2.19 -2.67 15.40
C MET A 317 -3.15 -2.26 16.51
N GLY A 318 -2.80 -2.44 17.78
CA GLY A 318 -3.61 -1.98 18.90
C GLY A 318 -3.88 -0.48 18.85
N ARG A 319 -2.84 0.32 18.62
CA ARG A 319 -2.96 1.78 18.45
C ARG A 319 -3.77 2.16 17.21
N ALA A 320 -3.49 1.53 16.08
CA ALA A 320 -4.21 1.81 14.84
C ALA A 320 -5.70 1.46 14.94
N LEU A 321 -6.05 0.31 15.53
CA LEU A 321 -7.44 -0.10 15.74
C LEU A 321 -8.15 0.85 16.72
N LYS A 322 -7.48 1.28 17.81
CA LYS A 322 -8.04 2.30 18.70
C LYS A 322 -8.35 3.60 17.96
N THR A 323 -7.42 4.08 17.11
CA THR A 323 -7.64 5.26 16.27
C THR A 323 -8.84 5.07 15.32
N ILE A 324 -8.95 3.91 14.67
CA ILE A 324 -10.06 3.57 13.78
C ILE A 324 -11.38 3.53 14.55
N CYS A 325 -11.44 2.87 15.69
CA CYS A 325 -12.64 2.77 16.52
C CYS A 325 -13.15 4.14 16.97
N ASN A 326 -12.26 5.09 17.24
CA ASN A 326 -12.62 6.45 17.66
C ASN A 326 -13.23 7.32 16.56
N ILE A 327 -13.06 6.96 15.30
CA ILE A 327 -13.59 7.72 14.15
C ILE A 327 -14.79 7.03 13.48
N VAL A 328 -15.23 5.89 14.02
CA VAL A 328 -16.44 5.18 13.58
C VAL A 328 -17.63 5.66 14.38
N LYS A 329 -18.77 5.92 13.70
CA LYS A 329 -20.03 6.31 14.33
C LYS A 329 -20.46 5.30 15.40
N PRO A 330 -21.23 5.69 16.43
CA PRO A 330 -21.76 4.77 17.43
C PRO A 330 -22.52 3.56 16.83
N THR A 331 -23.28 3.79 15.76
CA THR A 331 -24.00 2.74 15.03
C THR A 331 -23.19 2.10 13.91
N GLY A 332 -21.90 2.45 13.79
CA GLY A 332 -21.06 2.03 12.70
C GLY A 332 -20.55 0.61 12.82
N THR A 333 -20.10 0.07 11.70
CA THR A 333 -19.57 -1.31 11.61
C THR A 333 -18.14 -1.32 11.11
N CYS A 334 -17.37 -2.31 11.55
CA CYS A 334 -16.01 -2.56 11.08
C CYS A 334 -15.89 -3.98 10.53
N VAL A 335 -15.34 -4.12 9.32
CA VAL A 335 -15.04 -5.42 8.70
C VAL A 335 -13.54 -5.53 8.49
N ILE A 336 -12.91 -6.52 9.12
CA ILE A 336 -11.48 -6.76 9.04
C ILE A 336 -11.23 -8.08 8.32
N ILE A 337 -10.34 -8.05 7.33
CA ILE A 337 -9.90 -9.22 6.57
C ILE A 337 -8.45 -9.51 6.94
N CYS A 338 -8.18 -10.66 7.55
CA CYS A 338 -6.84 -11.02 8.00
C CYS A 338 -6.60 -12.52 7.85
N GLY A 339 -5.36 -12.90 7.54
CA GLY A 339 -4.89 -14.28 7.54
C GLY A 339 -3.99 -14.56 8.73
N ASP A 340 -3.81 -15.84 9.05
CA ASP A 340 -2.85 -16.29 10.05
C ASP A 340 -1.42 -16.27 9.49
N ASN A 341 -0.44 -16.17 10.37
CA ASN A 341 0.96 -16.00 9.99
C ASN A 341 1.86 -17.08 10.61
N LEU A 342 2.95 -17.39 9.94
CA LEU A 342 4.03 -18.22 10.48
C LEU A 342 5.24 -17.32 10.77
N VAL A 343 5.64 -17.22 12.03
CA VAL A 343 6.77 -16.39 12.47
C VAL A 343 7.72 -17.23 13.31
N GLY A 344 8.99 -17.33 12.92
CA GLY A 344 9.97 -18.15 13.65
C GLY A 344 9.57 -19.61 13.82
N GLY A 345 8.83 -20.19 12.88
CA GLY A 345 8.28 -21.56 12.95
C GLY A 345 7.00 -21.69 13.78
N MET A 346 6.51 -20.64 14.44
CA MET A 346 5.30 -20.64 15.22
C MET A 346 4.11 -20.09 14.42
N HIS A 347 2.99 -20.82 14.47
CA HIS A 347 1.70 -20.34 13.93
C HIS A 347 1.09 -19.32 14.87
N ILE A 348 0.86 -18.10 14.33
CA ILE A 348 0.22 -17.00 15.05
C ILE A 348 -1.17 -16.81 14.47
N ARG A 349 -2.18 -16.98 15.31
CA ARG A 349 -3.58 -16.70 14.97
C ARG A 349 -3.84 -15.21 15.01
N THR A 350 -3.34 -14.49 13.99
CA THR A 350 -3.38 -13.03 13.93
C THR A 350 -4.83 -12.52 13.97
N TRP A 351 -5.76 -13.19 13.28
CA TRP A 351 -7.17 -12.80 13.28
C TRP A 351 -7.78 -12.85 14.69
N THR A 352 -7.41 -13.85 15.53
CA THR A 352 -7.89 -13.96 16.92
C THR A 352 -7.39 -12.77 17.75
N ALA A 353 -6.10 -12.43 17.62
CA ALA A 353 -5.53 -11.29 18.33
C ALA A 353 -6.19 -9.97 17.92
N LEU A 354 -6.45 -9.76 16.63
CA LEU A 354 -7.15 -8.56 16.15
C LEU A 354 -8.61 -8.52 16.63
N ASN A 355 -9.32 -9.65 16.66
CA ASN A 355 -10.68 -9.72 17.19
C ASN A 355 -10.72 -9.33 18.69
N THR A 356 -9.77 -9.82 19.50
CA THR A 356 -9.65 -9.41 20.90
C THR A 356 -9.36 -7.92 21.04
N LEU A 357 -8.44 -7.37 20.22
CA LEU A 357 -8.18 -5.92 20.22
C LEU A 357 -9.42 -5.10 19.83
N MET A 358 -10.26 -5.57 18.91
CA MET A 358 -11.54 -4.92 18.58
C MET A 358 -12.50 -4.95 19.78
N SER A 359 -12.64 -6.10 20.46
CA SER A 359 -13.48 -6.20 21.66
C SER A 359 -13.00 -5.29 22.78
N GLN A 360 -11.71 -5.16 22.99
CA GLN A 360 -11.13 -4.22 23.97
C GLN A 360 -11.43 -2.75 23.65
N ASN A 361 -11.78 -2.44 22.41
CA ASN A 361 -12.21 -1.11 21.95
C ASN A 361 -13.75 -0.96 21.85
N GLY A 362 -14.53 -1.86 22.48
CA GLY A 362 -16.00 -1.78 22.55
C GLY A 362 -16.69 -2.19 21.24
N PHE A 363 -16.13 -3.17 20.51
CA PHE A 363 -16.72 -3.71 19.29
C PHE A 363 -16.93 -5.21 19.37
N ALA A 364 -18.19 -5.67 19.35
CA ALA A 364 -18.55 -7.07 19.35
C ALA A 364 -18.53 -7.68 17.94
N LEU A 365 -17.99 -8.89 17.84
CA LEU A 365 -18.07 -9.70 16.63
C LEU A 365 -19.52 -10.20 16.45
N TYR A 366 -20.15 -9.88 15.30
CA TYR A 366 -21.54 -10.30 15.04
C TYR A 366 -21.67 -11.22 13.80
N ASP A 367 -20.68 -11.21 12.89
CA ASP A 367 -20.68 -12.05 11.69
C ASP A 367 -19.23 -12.32 11.24
N GLY A 368 -19.03 -13.40 10.50
CA GLY A 368 -17.73 -13.73 9.93
C GLY A 368 -17.76 -14.99 9.07
N PHE A 369 -16.78 -15.09 8.19
CA PHE A 369 -16.58 -16.25 7.34
C PHE A 369 -15.11 -16.41 6.94
N SER A 370 -14.77 -17.56 6.39
CA SER A 370 -13.44 -17.81 5.80
C SER A 370 -13.53 -17.71 4.30
N ASP A 371 -12.55 -17.03 3.69
CA ASP A 371 -12.36 -16.98 2.24
C ASP A 371 -11.07 -17.69 1.86
N THR A 372 -11.15 -18.56 0.87
CA THR A 372 -9.96 -19.28 0.39
C THR A 372 -9.30 -18.48 -0.71
N ILE A 373 -8.03 -18.16 -0.54
CA ILE A 373 -7.28 -17.39 -1.54
C ILE A 373 -7.05 -18.27 -2.78
N GLN A 374 -7.76 -17.97 -3.85
CA GLN A 374 -7.56 -18.59 -5.17
C GLN A 374 -6.55 -17.75 -5.97
N ASN A 375 -5.77 -18.39 -6.85
CA ASN A 375 -4.88 -17.74 -7.83
C ASN A 375 -3.79 -16.82 -7.23
N ARG A 376 -2.92 -17.36 -6.41
CA ARG A 376 -1.75 -16.63 -5.89
C ARG A 376 -0.68 -16.45 -6.97
N MET A 377 -0.25 -15.23 -7.19
CA MET A 377 1.02 -14.95 -7.85
C MET A 377 2.17 -15.12 -6.83
N VAL A 378 2.58 -16.36 -6.59
CA VAL A 378 3.72 -16.66 -5.71
C VAL A 378 4.93 -16.94 -6.60
N PRO A 379 6.09 -16.31 -6.37
CA PRO A 379 7.33 -16.65 -7.07
C PRO A 379 7.63 -18.15 -6.95
N PRO A 380 8.16 -18.81 -8.00
CA PRO A 380 8.48 -20.24 -8.00
C PRO A 380 9.32 -20.69 -6.80
N THR A 381 10.22 -19.83 -6.32
CA THR A 381 11.08 -20.07 -5.14
C THR A 381 10.32 -20.14 -3.82
N ARG A 382 9.03 -19.77 -3.78
CA ARG A 382 8.16 -19.86 -2.60
C ARG A 382 7.03 -20.86 -2.75
N GLN A 383 6.92 -21.54 -3.89
CA GLN A 383 5.99 -22.64 -4.06
C GLN A 383 6.41 -23.79 -3.12
N GLY A 384 5.50 -24.22 -2.24
CA GLY A 384 5.78 -25.25 -1.22
C GLY A 384 6.22 -24.73 0.16
N HIS A 385 6.44 -23.42 0.36
CA HIS A 385 6.75 -22.88 1.69
C HIS A 385 5.55 -23.02 2.64
N LYS A 386 5.77 -23.65 3.82
CA LYS A 386 4.77 -23.86 4.88
C LYS A 386 4.14 -22.57 5.45
N GLY A 387 4.74 -21.39 5.18
CA GLY A 387 4.31 -20.08 5.68
C GLY A 387 3.35 -19.31 4.76
N LEU A 388 2.79 -19.92 3.71
CA LEU A 388 1.82 -19.24 2.85
C LEU A 388 0.43 -19.20 3.50
N ILE A 389 -0.15 -18.00 3.60
CA ILE A 389 -1.52 -17.81 4.06
C ILE A 389 -2.48 -18.47 3.05
N LYS A 390 -3.18 -19.53 3.44
CA LYS A 390 -4.10 -20.27 2.56
C LYS A 390 -5.53 -19.76 2.62
N GLN A 391 -5.92 -19.19 3.75
CA GLN A 391 -7.25 -18.68 4.02
C GLN A 391 -7.16 -17.30 4.65
N GLU A 392 -8.10 -16.46 4.30
CA GLU A 392 -8.37 -15.19 4.98
C GLU A 392 -9.65 -15.33 5.78
N ARG A 393 -9.66 -14.74 6.97
CA ARG A 393 -10.83 -14.62 7.83
C ARG A 393 -11.40 -13.22 7.65
N VAL A 394 -12.69 -13.17 7.41
CA VAL A 394 -13.48 -11.94 7.44
C VAL A 394 -14.19 -11.90 8.77
N SER A 395 -13.97 -10.86 9.55
CA SER A 395 -14.63 -10.61 10.85
C SER A 395 -15.38 -9.29 10.78
N ALA A 396 -16.66 -9.31 11.06
CA ALA A 396 -17.53 -8.12 11.06
C ALA A 396 -17.95 -7.76 12.50
N PHE A 397 -17.71 -6.52 12.87
CA PHE A 397 -17.90 -5.99 14.21
C PHE A 397 -18.88 -4.83 14.19
N ARG A 398 -19.64 -4.69 15.26
CA ARG A 398 -20.44 -3.50 15.58
C ARG A 398 -20.10 -3.03 16.99
N ARG A 399 -20.34 -1.77 17.28
CA ARG A 399 -20.17 -1.25 18.62
C ARG A 399 -21.20 -1.91 19.55
N ASP A 400 -20.76 -2.27 20.79
CA ASP A 400 -21.64 -2.81 21.82
C ASP A 400 -22.67 -1.79 22.30
#